data_a0a0243478ad7f9b661aa7b1ec52a32e
#
_entry.id   a0a0243478ad7f9b661aa7b1ec52a32e
#
_cell.length_a   1.000
_cell.length_b   1.000
_cell.length_c   1.000
_cell.angle_alpha   90.00
_cell.angle_beta   90.00
_cell.angle_gamma   90.00
#
_symmetry.space_group_name_H-M   'P 1'
#
loop_
_entity.id
_entity.type
_entity.pdbx_description
1 polymer ?
#
loop_
_entity_poly.entity_id
_entity_poly.type
_entity_poly.pdbx_seq_one_letter_code
_entity_poly.pdbx_strand_id
1 'polypeptide(L)'
;QSETVWRQSEDFNVPKIAFINKIDRLGADFEAVLEAMRQRLQTNAVAVTIPLGQGEDFRAVLDLVNEQSLTFDPADQGQTLHRAPFTEEEAAIAAPWREILLEKLGEADDAFVEPYLEGTFTLADINAALRRATLARTLTPVFCGSALRNMGVQPVLDAVCALLPSPADVPAPVGRDADGREIIVEATPDAPVAALVFKVLMENGRKLAFVRM
;
A
#
# COMPACT_ATOMS: atom_id res chain seq x y z
N GLN A 1 -5.65 -5.87 18.52
CA GLN A 1 -5.60 -6.82 17.37
C GLN A 1 -4.64 -6.35 16.29
N SER A 2 -4.69 -5.09 15.85
CA SER A 2 -3.80 -4.57 14.80
C SER A 2 -2.32 -4.65 15.17
N GLU A 3 -1.94 -4.31 16.40
CA GLU A 3 -0.56 -4.41 16.88
C GLU A 3 -0.04 -5.86 16.85
N THR A 4 -0.88 -6.82 17.25
CA THR A 4 -0.51 -8.25 17.23
C THR A 4 -0.22 -8.74 15.83
N VAL A 5 -1.12 -8.43 14.88
CA VAL A 5 -0.94 -8.80 13.47
C VAL A 5 0.25 -8.08 12.85
N TRP A 6 0.46 -6.81 13.23
CA TRP A 6 1.62 -6.04 12.77
C TRP A 6 2.93 -6.69 13.19
N ARG A 7 3.07 -7.04 14.49
CA ARG A 7 4.27 -7.73 14.99
C ARG A 7 4.50 -9.09 14.30
N GLN A 8 3.44 -9.88 14.13
CA GLN A 8 3.54 -11.14 13.38
C GLN A 8 4.04 -10.92 11.95
N SER A 9 3.57 -9.88 11.26
CA SER A 9 4.05 -9.56 9.93
C SER A 9 5.52 -9.10 9.90
N GLU A 10 6.01 -8.47 10.98
CA GLU A 10 7.44 -8.15 11.13
C GLU A 10 8.28 -9.41 11.30
N ASP A 11 7.84 -10.34 12.14
CA ASP A 11 8.54 -11.63 12.38
C ASP A 11 8.74 -12.42 11.07
N PHE A 12 7.80 -12.30 10.14
CA PHE A 12 7.86 -12.94 8.81
C PHE A 12 8.42 -12.06 7.69
N ASN A 13 8.93 -10.88 8.02
CA ASN A 13 9.48 -9.95 7.03
C ASN A 13 8.52 -9.57 5.89
N VAL A 14 7.23 -9.40 6.19
CA VAL A 14 6.20 -9.11 5.19
C VAL A 14 6.16 -7.61 4.89
N PRO A 15 6.41 -7.17 3.63
CA PRO A 15 6.17 -5.79 3.21
C PRO A 15 4.70 -5.42 3.35
N LYS A 16 4.43 -4.17 3.71
CA LYS A 16 3.08 -3.67 4.05
C LYS A 16 2.79 -2.34 3.41
N ILE A 17 1.53 -2.15 3.08
CA ILE A 17 0.90 -0.86 2.87
C ILE A 17 -0.22 -0.70 3.88
N ALA A 18 -0.58 0.50 4.23
CA ALA A 18 -1.65 0.78 5.18
C ALA A 18 -2.77 1.60 4.54
N PHE A 19 -4.00 1.36 4.96
CA PHE A 19 -5.17 2.13 4.55
C PHE A 19 -5.93 2.64 5.77
N ILE A 20 -5.89 3.95 5.99
CA ILE A 20 -6.68 4.62 7.02
C ILE A 20 -8.11 4.77 6.51
N ASN A 21 -8.96 3.86 6.97
CA ASN A 21 -10.35 3.74 6.54
C ASN A 21 -11.30 4.59 7.38
N LYS A 22 -12.52 4.81 6.88
CA LYS A 22 -13.61 5.51 7.56
C LYS A 22 -13.34 7.00 7.77
N ILE A 23 -12.65 7.64 6.85
CA ILE A 23 -12.39 9.08 6.86
C ILE A 23 -13.70 9.89 6.80
N ASP A 24 -14.77 9.32 6.26
CA ASP A 24 -16.12 9.88 6.17
C ASP A 24 -16.91 9.86 7.51
N ARG A 25 -16.34 9.31 8.58
CA ARG A 25 -17.02 9.23 9.87
C ARG A 25 -16.80 10.46 10.72
N LEU A 26 -17.83 10.86 11.48
CA LEU A 26 -17.72 11.91 12.49
C LEU A 26 -16.59 11.57 13.47
N GLY A 27 -15.70 12.54 13.71
CA GLY A 27 -14.53 12.37 14.58
C GLY A 27 -13.35 11.62 13.90
N ALA A 28 -13.38 11.43 12.59
CA ALA A 28 -12.21 10.96 11.87
C ALA A 28 -11.06 11.99 12.00
N ASP A 29 -9.87 11.51 12.27
CA ASP A 29 -8.66 12.31 12.38
C ASP A 29 -7.50 11.52 11.73
N PHE A 30 -7.20 11.87 10.49
CA PHE A 30 -6.16 11.21 9.70
C PHE A 30 -4.77 11.37 10.32
N GLU A 31 -4.45 12.60 10.76
CA GLU A 31 -3.13 12.92 11.31
C GLU A 31 -2.88 12.19 12.63
N ALA A 32 -3.87 12.18 13.52
CA ALA A 32 -3.76 11.47 14.78
C ALA A 32 -3.61 9.97 14.59
N VAL A 33 -4.27 9.37 13.58
CA VAL A 33 -4.12 7.94 13.26
C VAL A 33 -2.74 7.65 12.68
N LEU A 34 -2.25 8.48 11.76
CA LEU A 34 -0.92 8.35 11.18
C LEU A 34 0.17 8.44 12.26
N GLU A 35 0.06 9.41 13.16
CA GLU A 35 0.99 9.55 14.28
C GLU A 35 0.91 8.38 15.26
N ALA A 36 -0.29 7.89 15.56
CA ALA A 36 -0.47 6.69 16.39
C ALA A 36 0.16 5.45 15.73
N MET A 37 0.15 5.32 14.40
CA MET A 37 0.87 4.26 13.69
C MET A 37 2.38 4.37 13.92
N ARG A 38 2.96 5.56 13.77
CA ARG A 38 4.39 5.79 14.00
C ARG A 38 4.81 5.43 15.41
N GLN A 39 4.05 5.91 16.41
CA GLN A 39 4.38 5.70 17.83
C GLN A 39 4.12 4.27 18.32
N ARG A 40 2.95 3.69 18.02
CA ARG A 40 2.54 2.40 18.58
C ARG A 40 3.08 1.21 17.80
N LEU A 41 3.19 1.33 16.49
CA LEU A 41 3.69 0.27 15.63
C LEU A 41 5.19 0.41 15.34
N GLN A 42 5.81 1.51 15.79
CA GLN A 42 7.24 1.81 15.58
C GLN A 42 7.63 1.68 14.10
N THR A 43 6.79 2.20 13.22
CA THR A 43 6.98 2.11 11.77
C THR A 43 7.22 3.48 11.16
N ASN A 44 8.02 3.55 10.12
CA ASN A 44 8.19 4.73 9.28
C ASN A 44 6.97 4.86 8.34
N ALA A 45 5.80 5.20 8.92
CA ALA A 45 4.56 5.38 8.19
C ALA A 45 4.54 6.75 7.51
N VAL A 46 4.35 6.76 6.19
CA VAL A 46 4.37 7.98 5.38
C VAL A 46 3.13 8.05 4.51
N ALA A 47 2.45 9.19 4.53
CA ALA A 47 1.27 9.41 3.71
C ALA A 47 1.65 9.47 2.23
N VAL A 48 1.01 8.64 1.43
CA VAL A 48 1.05 8.67 -0.05
C VAL A 48 -0.18 9.39 -0.58
N THR A 49 -1.30 9.24 0.13
CA THR A 49 -2.50 10.03 -0.11
C THR A 49 -2.99 10.66 1.18
N ILE A 50 -3.61 11.84 1.08
CA ILE A 50 -4.25 12.52 2.22
C ILE A 50 -5.70 12.83 1.89
N PRO A 51 -6.59 12.93 2.90
CA PRO A 51 -7.99 13.28 2.66
C PRO A 51 -8.16 14.77 2.44
N LEU A 52 -9.03 15.15 1.52
CA LEU A 52 -9.55 16.51 1.39
C LEU A 52 -10.87 16.62 2.15
N GLY A 53 -10.82 17.19 3.35
CA GLY A 53 -11.90 17.15 4.34
C GLY A 53 -11.95 15.81 5.08
N GLN A 54 -12.69 15.79 6.18
CA GLN A 54 -12.89 14.60 7.03
C GLN A 54 -14.32 14.62 7.60
N GLY A 55 -14.84 13.46 7.98
CA GLY A 55 -16.23 13.35 8.42
C GLY A 55 -17.20 13.65 7.27
N GLU A 56 -18.15 14.52 7.51
CA GLU A 56 -19.16 14.93 6.50
C GLU A 56 -18.54 15.74 5.36
N ASP A 57 -17.41 16.42 5.60
CA ASP A 57 -16.70 17.25 4.63
C ASP A 57 -15.74 16.44 3.73
N PHE A 58 -15.62 15.12 3.93
CA PHE A 58 -14.76 14.27 3.12
C PHE A 58 -15.27 14.18 1.69
N ARG A 59 -14.56 14.82 0.75
CA ARG A 59 -14.98 14.99 -0.65
C ARG A 59 -14.01 14.44 -1.70
N ALA A 60 -12.72 14.33 -1.37
CA ALA A 60 -11.69 13.86 -2.29
C ALA A 60 -10.49 13.26 -1.54
N VAL A 61 -9.62 12.64 -2.30
CA VAL A 61 -8.30 12.15 -1.85
C VAL A 61 -7.24 12.86 -2.68
N LEU A 62 -6.24 13.44 -2.03
CA LEU A 62 -5.11 14.07 -2.69
C LEU A 62 -3.97 13.05 -2.83
N ASP A 63 -3.57 12.75 -4.06
CA ASP A 63 -2.44 11.88 -4.40
C ASP A 63 -1.16 12.73 -4.40
N LEU A 64 -0.30 12.52 -3.41
CA LEU A 64 0.93 13.29 -3.22
C LEU A 64 2.03 12.92 -4.22
N VAL A 65 1.98 11.72 -4.79
CA VAL A 65 2.97 11.27 -5.77
C VAL A 65 2.70 11.88 -7.13
N ASN A 66 1.44 11.76 -7.60
CA ASN A 66 1.04 12.23 -8.91
C ASN A 66 0.59 13.70 -8.93
N GLU A 67 0.47 14.35 -7.76
CA GLU A 67 -0.04 15.73 -7.59
C GLU A 67 -1.43 15.91 -8.21
N GLN A 68 -2.32 14.97 -7.89
CA GLN A 68 -3.68 14.89 -8.43
C GLN A 68 -4.72 14.80 -7.33
N SER A 69 -5.82 15.51 -7.55
CA SER A 69 -7.05 15.36 -6.79
C SER A 69 -7.87 14.20 -7.36
N LEU A 70 -8.25 13.28 -6.50
CA LEU A 70 -9.02 12.09 -6.81
C LEU A 70 -10.44 12.27 -6.28
N THR A 71 -11.40 12.42 -7.16
CA THR A 71 -12.83 12.50 -6.83
C THR A 71 -13.58 11.27 -7.32
N PHE A 72 -14.65 10.91 -6.63
CA PHE A 72 -15.38 9.66 -6.83
C PHE A 72 -16.83 9.97 -7.08
N ASP A 73 -17.42 9.40 -8.13
CA ASP A 73 -18.81 9.71 -8.50
C ASP A 73 -19.79 9.08 -7.50
N PRO A 74 -20.59 9.86 -6.77
CA PRO A 74 -21.57 9.32 -5.83
C PRO A 74 -22.73 8.62 -6.54
N ALA A 75 -22.98 8.91 -7.83
CA ALA A 75 -24.09 8.32 -8.58
C ALA A 75 -23.86 6.82 -8.84
N ASP A 76 -22.61 6.38 -8.92
CA ASP A 76 -22.24 4.97 -9.09
C ASP A 76 -21.55 4.36 -7.88
N GLN A 77 -21.74 4.96 -6.72
CA GLN A 77 -21.14 4.52 -5.45
C GLN A 77 -19.61 4.52 -5.49
N GLY A 78 -19.00 5.53 -6.13
CA GLY A 78 -17.57 5.73 -6.17
C GLY A 78 -16.81 4.79 -7.11
N GLN A 79 -17.50 4.10 -8.03
CA GLN A 79 -16.83 3.24 -9.01
C GLN A 79 -16.03 4.07 -10.03
N THR A 80 -16.60 5.20 -10.48
CA THR A 80 -15.91 6.10 -11.38
C THR A 80 -14.98 7.01 -10.60
N LEU A 81 -13.69 6.91 -10.91
CA LEU A 81 -12.63 7.74 -10.37
C LEU A 81 -12.24 8.82 -11.38
N HIS A 82 -12.36 10.08 -10.98
CA HIS A 82 -11.88 11.22 -11.73
C HIS A 82 -10.53 11.71 -11.17
N ARG A 83 -9.59 12.00 -12.06
CA ARG A 83 -8.26 12.54 -11.74
C ARG A 83 -8.14 13.92 -12.35
N ALA A 84 -7.74 14.89 -11.56
CA ALA A 84 -7.47 16.26 -12.01
C ALA A 84 -6.19 16.79 -11.34
N PRO A 85 -5.43 17.67 -11.99
CA PRO A 85 -4.35 18.39 -11.31
C PRO A 85 -4.88 19.12 -10.07
N PHE A 86 -4.03 19.32 -9.07
CA PHE A 86 -4.40 20.12 -7.91
C PHE A 86 -4.84 21.54 -8.29
N THR A 87 -5.87 22.04 -7.65
CA THR A 87 -6.13 23.48 -7.57
C THR A 87 -5.07 24.16 -6.70
N GLU A 88 -5.00 25.49 -6.72
CA GLU A 88 -4.08 26.25 -5.86
C GLU A 88 -4.29 25.94 -4.36
N GLU A 89 -5.55 25.80 -3.93
CA GLU A 89 -5.89 25.45 -2.56
C GLU A 89 -5.41 24.02 -2.20
N GLU A 90 -5.68 23.05 -3.07
CA GLU A 90 -5.26 21.67 -2.89
C GLU A 90 -3.74 21.51 -2.88
N ALA A 91 -3.06 22.24 -3.78
CA ALA A 91 -1.60 22.27 -3.81
C ALA A 91 -1.01 22.83 -2.51
N ALA A 92 -1.59 23.90 -1.96
CA ALA A 92 -1.16 24.46 -0.69
C ALA A 92 -1.35 23.50 0.49
N ILE A 93 -2.44 22.71 0.48
CA ILE A 93 -2.69 21.67 1.48
C ILE A 93 -1.72 20.49 1.31
N ALA A 94 -1.46 20.07 0.08
CA ALA A 94 -0.64 18.90 -0.24
C ALA A 94 0.87 19.16 -0.07
N ALA A 95 1.34 20.39 -0.28
CA ALA A 95 2.77 20.72 -0.32
C ALA A 95 3.56 20.25 0.91
N PRO A 96 3.15 20.55 2.17
CA PRO A 96 3.89 20.11 3.35
C PRO A 96 3.93 18.59 3.49
N TRP A 97 2.86 17.89 3.08
CA TRP A 97 2.79 16.44 3.10
C TRP A 97 3.69 15.80 2.06
N ARG A 98 3.74 16.40 0.87
CA ARG A 98 4.61 15.96 -0.21
C ARG A 98 6.09 16.16 0.15
N GLU A 99 6.43 17.27 0.79
CA GLU A 99 7.79 17.51 1.29
C GLU A 99 8.22 16.41 2.28
N ILE A 100 7.37 16.09 3.27
CA ILE A 100 7.62 15.00 4.21
C ILE A 100 7.76 13.65 3.49
N LEU A 101 6.93 13.37 2.48
CA LEU A 101 7.02 12.14 1.70
C LEU A 101 8.39 12.02 1.01
N LEU A 102 8.83 13.08 0.33
CA LEU A 102 10.10 13.08 -0.41
C LEU A 102 11.30 13.00 0.52
N GLU A 103 11.28 13.71 1.65
CA GLU A 103 12.31 13.63 2.69
C GLU A 103 12.42 12.19 3.23
N LYS A 104 11.29 11.59 3.60
CA LYS A 104 11.25 10.21 4.12
C LYS A 104 11.66 9.16 3.08
N LEU A 105 11.43 9.41 1.81
CA LEU A 105 11.96 8.57 0.74
C LEU A 105 13.49 8.69 0.64
N GLY A 106 14.04 9.92 0.73
CA GLY A 106 15.47 10.13 0.77
C GLY A 106 16.15 9.46 1.96
N GLU A 107 15.50 9.43 3.15
CA GLU A 107 16.01 8.70 4.32
C GLU A 107 15.92 7.17 4.17
N ALA A 108 14.95 6.66 3.40
CA ALA A 108 14.62 5.24 3.32
C ALA A 108 15.27 4.51 2.13
N ASP A 109 15.75 5.23 1.12
CA ASP A 109 16.25 4.69 -0.15
C ASP A 109 17.49 5.44 -0.65
N ASP A 110 18.65 4.86 -0.47
CA ASP A 110 19.96 5.46 -0.83
C ASP A 110 20.04 5.90 -2.29
N ALA A 111 19.36 5.20 -3.20
CA ALA A 111 19.35 5.54 -4.63
C ALA A 111 18.51 6.79 -4.95
N PHE A 112 17.66 7.23 -4.03
CA PHE A 112 16.86 8.44 -4.17
C PHE A 112 17.50 9.68 -3.56
N VAL A 113 18.51 9.52 -2.70
CA VAL A 113 19.16 10.63 -1.96
C VAL A 113 19.72 11.69 -2.90
N GLU A 114 20.58 11.27 -3.85
CA GLU A 114 21.26 12.21 -4.75
C GLU A 114 20.26 12.97 -5.65
N PRO A 115 19.34 12.28 -6.38
CA PRO A 115 18.30 12.96 -7.15
C PRO A 115 17.43 13.91 -6.31
N TYR A 116 17.13 13.56 -5.07
CA TYR A 116 16.34 14.39 -4.15
C TYR A 116 17.09 15.67 -3.77
N LEU A 117 18.37 15.56 -3.36
CA LEU A 117 19.18 16.70 -2.97
C LEU A 117 19.46 17.68 -4.13
N GLU A 118 19.61 17.16 -5.34
CA GLU A 118 19.81 17.95 -6.55
C GLU A 118 18.50 18.51 -7.14
N GLY A 119 17.34 18.04 -6.68
CA GLY A 119 16.03 18.41 -7.24
C GLY A 119 15.81 17.91 -8.68
N THR A 120 16.52 16.86 -9.07
CA THR A 120 16.48 16.30 -10.44
C THR A 120 15.58 15.09 -10.60
N PHE A 121 14.94 14.62 -9.50
CA PHE A 121 14.07 13.43 -9.50
C PHE A 121 12.82 13.60 -10.36
N THR A 122 12.38 12.49 -10.92
CA THR A 122 11.17 12.36 -11.72
C THR A 122 10.08 11.58 -10.95
N LEU A 123 8.86 11.55 -11.50
CA LEU A 123 7.78 10.70 -10.98
C LEU A 123 8.18 9.20 -10.97
N ALA A 124 8.95 8.77 -11.97
CA ALA A 124 9.45 7.40 -12.03
C ALA A 124 10.42 7.09 -10.88
N ASP A 125 11.27 8.04 -10.51
CA ASP A 125 12.21 7.90 -9.39
C ASP A 125 11.47 7.80 -8.05
N ILE A 126 10.43 8.62 -7.83
CA ILE A 126 9.59 8.54 -6.64
C ILE A 126 8.92 7.16 -6.54
N ASN A 127 8.31 6.67 -7.62
CA ASN A 127 7.65 5.36 -7.63
C ASN A 127 8.64 4.21 -7.40
N ALA A 128 9.82 4.29 -8.00
CA ALA A 128 10.88 3.30 -7.80
C ALA A 128 11.39 3.29 -6.36
N ALA A 129 11.61 4.48 -5.76
CA ALA A 129 12.02 4.63 -4.37
C ALA A 129 10.95 4.10 -3.40
N LEU A 130 9.66 4.46 -3.61
CA LEU A 130 8.55 3.93 -2.84
C LEU A 130 8.52 2.39 -2.87
N ARG A 131 8.69 1.78 -4.05
CA ARG A 131 8.71 0.33 -4.18
C ARG A 131 9.89 -0.27 -3.42
N ARG A 132 11.12 0.22 -3.64
CA ARG A 132 12.32 -0.29 -2.96
C ARG A 132 12.21 -0.17 -1.45
N ALA A 133 11.81 0.99 -0.94
CA ALA A 133 11.63 1.23 0.50
C ALA A 133 10.52 0.35 1.11
N THR A 134 9.42 0.11 0.37
CA THR A 134 8.35 -0.79 0.81
C THR A 134 8.82 -2.23 0.88
N LEU A 135 9.51 -2.72 -0.16
CA LEU A 135 10.03 -4.09 -0.19
C LEU A 135 11.13 -4.31 0.86
N ALA A 136 11.98 -3.32 1.07
CA ALA A 136 12.99 -3.32 2.14
C ALA A 136 12.38 -3.13 3.54
N ARG A 137 11.10 -2.74 3.64
CA ARG A 137 10.39 -2.45 4.89
C ARG A 137 10.96 -1.25 5.67
N THR A 138 11.74 -0.41 5.01
CA THR A 138 12.27 0.84 5.58
C THR A 138 11.22 1.94 5.66
N LEU A 139 10.12 1.80 4.88
CA LEU A 139 8.99 2.72 4.84
C LEU A 139 7.68 1.94 4.68
N THR A 140 6.62 2.42 5.33
CA THR A 140 5.25 1.91 5.16
C THR A 140 4.38 2.98 4.49
N PRO A 141 4.02 2.80 3.21
CA PRO A 141 3.12 3.72 2.52
C PRO A 141 1.71 3.69 3.13
N VAL A 142 1.16 4.87 3.38
CA VAL A 142 -0.17 5.03 3.99
C VAL A 142 -1.10 5.73 3.00
N PHE A 143 -2.24 5.12 2.78
CA PHE A 143 -3.36 5.60 1.98
C PHE A 143 -4.55 5.92 2.87
N CYS A 144 -5.51 6.68 2.37
CA CYS A 144 -6.71 7.03 3.12
C CYS A 144 -7.97 6.95 2.28
N GLY A 145 -9.13 6.84 2.95
CA GLY A 145 -10.40 6.87 2.27
C GLY A 145 -11.58 6.31 3.09
N SER A 146 -12.64 6.01 2.38
CA SER A 146 -13.83 5.32 2.88
C SER A 146 -14.17 4.12 2.00
N ALA A 147 -13.86 2.93 2.47
CA ALA A 147 -14.15 1.69 1.75
C ALA A 147 -15.67 1.50 1.54
N LEU A 148 -16.50 1.97 2.49
CA LEU A 148 -17.96 1.89 2.37
C LEU A 148 -18.48 2.73 1.19
N ARG A 149 -17.88 3.90 0.96
CA ARG A 149 -18.21 4.80 -0.15
C ARG A 149 -17.37 4.53 -1.40
N ASN A 150 -16.51 3.53 -1.37
CA ASN A 150 -15.54 3.20 -2.42
C ASN A 150 -14.60 4.38 -2.79
N MET A 151 -14.38 5.31 -1.87
CA MET A 151 -13.50 6.46 -2.04
C MET A 151 -12.09 6.12 -1.56
N GLY A 152 -11.08 6.25 -2.42
CA GLY A 152 -9.68 5.97 -2.12
C GLY A 152 -9.29 4.48 -2.19
N VAL A 153 -10.19 3.58 -2.61
CA VAL A 153 -9.92 2.14 -2.72
C VAL A 153 -9.08 1.83 -3.96
N GLN A 154 -9.40 2.46 -5.11
CA GLN A 154 -8.70 2.23 -6.37
C GLN A 154 -7.19 2.52 -6.27
N PRO A 155 -6.73 3.66 -5.69
CA PRO A 155 -5.31 3.92 -5.49
C PRO A 155 -4.61 2.85 -4.62
N VAL A 156 -5.31 2.27 -3.65
CA VAL A 156 -4.76 1.18 -2.82
C VAL A 156 -4.58 -0.09 -3.64
N LEU A 157 -5.54 -0.43 -4.51
CA LEU A 157 -5.43 -1.59 -5.40
C LEU A 157 -4.28 -1.43 -6.39
N ASP A 158 -4.12 -0.23 -6.96
CA ASP A 158 -2.99 0.11 -7.81
C ASP A 158 -1.66 -0.03 -7.03
N ALA A 159 -1.63 0.46 -5.78
CA ALA A 159 -0.46 0.35 -4.91
C ALA A 159 -0.11 -1.09 -4.51
N VAL A 160 -1.09 -1.97 -4.34
CA VAL A 160 -0.84 -3.42 -4.13
C VAL A 160 -0.02 -3.98 -5.29
N CYS A 161 -0.41 -3.67 -6.53
CA CYS A 161 0.31 -4.12 -7.71
C CYS A 161 1.68 -3.47 -7.88
N ALA A 162 1.78 -2.17 -7.56
CA ALA A 162 2.99 -1.40 -7.77
C ALA A 162 4.05 -1.59 -6.68
N LEU A 163 3.65 -1.71 -5.41
CA LEU A 163 4.56 -1.62 -4.27
C LEU A 163 4.80 -2.95 -3.54
N LEU A 164 3.86 -3.90 -3.59
CA LEU A 164 4.04 -5.18 -2.89
C LEU A 164 4.74 -6.22 -3.79
N PRO A 165 5.42 -7.22 -3.17
CA PRO A 165 6.17 -8.20 -3.93
C PRO A 165 5.25 -9.16 -4.71
N SER A 166 5.61 -9.43 -5.94
CA SER A 166 5.07 -10.55 -6.71
C SER A 166 5.80 -11.85 -6.36
N PRO A 167 5.32 -13.02 -6.79
CA PRO A 167 6.06 -14.26 -6.63
C PRO A 167 7.47 -14.27 -7.25
N ALA A 168 7.72 -13.41 -8.25
CA ALA A 168 9.03 -13.27 -8.88
C ALA A 168 10.00 -12.38 -8.07
N ASP A 169 9.50 -11.57 -7.14
CA ASP A 169 10.31 -10.68 -6.29
C ASP A 169 10.81 -11.38 -5.01
N VAL A 170 10.32 -12.59 -4.73
CA VAL A 170 10.67 -13.34 -3.51
C VAL A 170 11.49 -14.58 -3.87
N PRO A 171 12.33 -15.08 -2.95
CA PRO A 171 13.05 -16.33 -3.19
C PRO A 171 12.08 -17.46 -3.51
N ALA A 172 12.43 -18.25 -4.53
CA ALA A 172 11.62 -19.39 -4.92
C ALA A 172 11.48 -20.39 -3.76
N PRO A 173 10.25 -20.83 -3.41
CA PRO A 173 10.07 -21.78 -2.33
C PRO A 173 10.67 -23.13 -2.68
N VAL A 174 11.18 -23.82 -1.64
CA VAL A 174 11.71 -25.19 -1.77
C VAL A 174 10.61 -26.17 -1.38
N GLY A 175 10.27 -27.04 -2.31
CA GLY A 175 9.36 -28.16 -2.10
C GLY A 175 10.11 -29.48 -1.99
N ARG A 176 9.35 -30.60 -1.84
CA ARG A 176 9.89 -31.97 -1.94
C ARG A 176 9.05 -32.74 -2.95
N ASP A 177 9.71 -33.49 -3.81
CA ASP A 177 9.04 -34.42 -4.73
C ASP A 177 8.55 -35.70 -4.01
N ALA A 178 7.92 -36.61 -4.76
CA ALA A 178 7.40 -37.85 -4.23
C ALA A 178 8.51 -38.78 -3.68
N ASP A 179 9.76 -38.59 -4.11
CA ASP A 179 10.92 -39.35 -3.67
C ASP A 179 11.61 -38.69 -2.46
N GLY A 180 11.09 -37.54 -1.99
CA GLY A 180 11.62 -36.76 -0.87
C GLY A 180 12.81 -35.87 -1.23
N ARG A 181 13.14 -35.69 -2.52
CA ARG A 181 14.20 -34.80 -2.97
C ARG A 181 13.73 -33.37 -2.96
N GLU A 182 14.62 -32.45 -2.59
CA GLU A 182 14.32 -31.02 -2.65
C GLU A 182 14.23 -30.55 -4.09
N ILE A 183 13.16 -29.79 -4.38
CA ILE A 183 12.93 -29.13 -5.66
C ILE A 183 12.69 -27.65 -5.42
N ILE A 184 13.27 -26.81 -6.27
CA ILE A 184 12.97 -25.37 -6.30
C ILE A 184 11.71 -25.18 -7.14
N VAL A 185 10.71 -24.51 -6.55
CA VAL A 185 9.44 -24.18 -7.22
C VAL A 185 9.58 -22.80 -7.85
N GLU A 186 9.97 -22.75 -9.12
CA GLU A 186 10.14 -21.51 -9.84
C GLU A 186 8.79 -20.85 -10.17
N ALA A 187 8.69 -19.52 -9.97
CA ALA A 187 7.51 -18.74 -10.31
C ALA A 187 7.56 -18.26 -11.77
N THR A 188 7.64 -19.21 -12.72
CA THR A 188 7.66 -18.91 -14.16
C THR A 188 6.51 -19.62 -14.87
N PRO A 189 5.96 -19.04 -15.97
CA PRO A 189 4.86 -19.66 -16.71
C PRO A 189 5.17 -21.06 -17.26
N ASP A 190 6.44 -21.34 -17.52
CA ASP A 190 6.90 -22.61 -18.11
C ASP A 190 7.25 -23.67 -17.07
N ALA A 191 7.26 -23.31 -15.77
CA ALA A 191 7.55 -24.25 -14.70
C ALA A 191 6.38 -25.25 -14.50
N PRO A 192 6.68 -26.46 -13.99
CA PRO A 192 5.64 -27.40 -13.59
C PRO A 192 4.69 -26.78 -12.56
N VAL A 193 3.40 -27.07 -12.69
CA VAL A 193 2.38 -26.55 -11.77
C VAL A 193 2.67 -27.06 -10.35
N ALA A 194 2.86 -26.13 -9.44
CA ALA A 194 2.97 -26.39 -8.01
C ALA A 194 1.90 -25.60 -7.25
N ALA A 195 1.33 -26.21 -6.23
CA ALA A 195 0.24 -25.59 -5.49
C ALA A 195 0.30 -25.96 -4.00
N LEU A 196 0.04 -24.98 -3.14
CA LEU A 196 -0.04 -25.16 -1.69
C LEU A 196 -1.48 -25.00 -1.21
N VAL A 197 -2.04 -26.04 -0.58
CA VAL A 197 -3.30 -25.91 0.15
C VAL A 197 -2.99 -25.26 1.52
N PHE A 198 -3.40 -24.00 1.69
CA PHE A 198 -3.09 -23.23 2.91
C PHE A 198 -4.26 -23.10 3.87
N LYS A 199 -5.49 -23.42 3.42
CA LYS A 199 -6.71 -23.34 4.24
C LYS A 199 -7.75 -24.35 3.78
N VAL A 200 -8.39 -25.01 4.74
CA VAL A 200 -9.52 -25.91 4.50
C VAL A 200 -10.69 -25.48 5.37
N LEU A 201 -11.85 -25.31 4.79
CA LEU A 201 -13.11 -24.98 5.47
C LEU A 201 -14.18 -26.04 5.17
N MET A 202 -15.14 -26.19 6.09
CA MET A 202 -16.37 -26.91 5.85
C MET A 202 -17.49 -25.90 5.61
N GLU A 203 -18.10 -25.92 4.45
CA GLU A 203 -19.23 -25.06 4.08
C GLU A 203 -20.36 -25.91 3.49
N ASN A 204 -21.53 -25.81 4.09
CA ASN A 204 -22.74 -26.58 3.66
C ASN A 204 -22.47 -28.10 3.49
N GLY A 205 -21.69 -28.69 4.39
CA GLY A 205 -21.31 -30.10 4.35
C GLY A 205 -20.28 -30.48 3.28
N ARG A 206 -19.74 -29.50 2.57
CA ARG A 206 -18.64 -29.68 1.59
C ARG A 206 -17.33 -29.17 2.11
N LYS A 207 -16.25 -29.88 1.81
CA LYS A 207 -14.88 -29.48 2.13
C LYS A 207 -14.36 -28.57 1.01
N LEU A 208 -14.05 -27.31 1.36
CA LEU A 208 -13.43 -26.34 0.46
C LEU A 208 -11.94 -26.24 0.82
N ALA A 209 -11.09 -26.40 -0.17
CA ALA A 209 -9.65 -26.18 -0.05
C ALA A 209 -9.27 -24.91 -0.79
N PHE A 210 -8.61 -23.99 -0.09
CA PHE A 210 -8.02 -22.79 -0.67
C PHE A 210 -6.58 -23.10 -1.08
N VAL A 211 -6.28 -22.85 -2.34
CA VAL A 211 -5.02 -23.23 -2.97
C VAL A 211 -4.34 -21.98 -3.49
N ARG A 212 -3.04 -21.85 -3.17
CA ARG A 212 -2.14 -20.85 -3.78
C ARG A 212 -1.31 -21.57 -4.84
N MET A 213 -1.39 -21.06 -6.05
CA MET A 213 -0.56 -21.51 -7.18
C MET A 213 0.63 -20.58 -7.33
#